data_523378a778459b1edfb13dfb7071529a
#
_entry.id   523378a778459b1edfb13dfb7071529a
#
_cell.length_a   1.000
_cell.length_b   1.000
_cell.length_c   1.000
_cell.angle_alpha   90.00
_cell.angle_beta   90.00
_cell.angle_gamma   90.00
#
_symmetry.space_group_name_H-M   'P 1'
#
loop_
_entity.id
_entity.type
_entity.pdbx_description
1 polymer ?
#
loop_
_entity_poly.entity_id
_entity_poly.type
_entity_poly.pdbx_seq_one_letter_code
_entity_poly.pdbx_strand_id
1 'polypeptide(L)'
;MKSVRVHAFTEQPEDIQVDEVPMPVPGPGQVRVRMLMSPVNPSDFHFVRGIYYRALERVIWNQARTASDGRVCIDPGRRNEIPVPPYTLGGEGVGMVEATGGGFLAKRLMGKRVAVAGGPPNGLWQEFAVVDAKRAVAVDDSLPDEQAAMYLINPISAYVMVREVLKVPRDSWLLVTAAGSALGKSVVRMGKLYGFRTICVVRSAANTAELARLGADAVIETDKHDLFAEVARATAGQGASYAMDCVGGKLTADVVRCLGLYGRLVLYGTMADSPVDLEVRDLMMPLARIEGFYLGNWMPHQSPLKLLGVLRAVKKLTAQGVFHTEVSEILPLDEAAKAVAASLNPGRTGKVMLRISGS
;
A
#
# COMPACT_ATOMS: atom_id res chain seq x y z
N MET A 1 11.23 23.98 10.61
CA MET A 1 9.94 23.33 10.34
C MET A 1 9.88 21.98 11.03
N LYS A 2 8.68 21.55 11.42
CA LYS A 2 8.48 20.25 12.09
C LYS A 2 8.58 19.09 11.11
N SER A 3 9.20 17.99 11.57
CA SER A 3 9.36 16.73 10.82
C SER A 3 9.32 15.54 11.77
N VAL A 4 8.50 14.55 11.48
CA VAL A 4 8.39 13.32 12.26
C VAL A 4 9.49 12.36 11.84
N ARG A 5 10.36 11.99 12.78
CA ARG A 5 11.56 11.20 12.50
C ARG A 5 11.70 10.01 13.43
N VAL A 6 12.40 9.00 12.93
CA VAL A 6 12.93 7.91 13.74
C VAL A 6 14.46 8.01 13.73
N HIS A 7 15.08 7.92 14.92
CA HIS A 7 16.52 8.09 15.12
C HIS A 7 17.27 6.76 15.17
N ALA A 8 16.57 5.68 15.54
CA ALA A 8 17.06 4.31 15.52
C ALA A 8 15.90 3.36 15.23
N PHE A 9 16.17 2.16 14.74
CA PHE A 9 15.14 1.14 14.60
C PHE A 9 14.62 0.72 15.99
N THR A 10 13.30 0.68 16.13
CA THR A 10 12.63 0.39 17.40
C THR A 10 11.31 -0.36 17.17
N GLU A 11 10.88 -1.12 18.17
CA GLU A 11 9.56 -1.76 18.21
C GLU A 11 8.51 -0.85 18.92
N GLN A 12 8.92 0.32 19.43
CA GLN A 12 8.09 1.19 20.24
C GLN A 12 7.66 2.43 19.44
N PRO A 13 6.36 2.64 19.20
CA PRO A 13 5.88 3.86 18.54
C PRO A 13 6.28 5.14 19.27
N GLU A 14 6.44 5.08 20.58
CA GLU A 14 6.79 6.21 21.46
C GLU A 14 8.17 6.80 21.19
N ASP A 15 9.06 6.03 20.53
CA ASP A 15 10.40 6.50 20.14
C ASP A 15 10.39 7.37 18.87
N ILE A 16 9.24 7.50 18.22
CA ILE A 16 9.05 8.41 17.11
C ILE A 16 9.05 9.86 17.63
N GLN A 17 9.89 10.71 17.06
CA GLN A 17 10.10 12.07 17.53
C GLN A 17 9.67 13.10 16.50
N VAL A 18 9.33 14.30 16.98
CA VAL A 18 9.08 15.47 16.15
C VAL A 18 10.27 16.42 16.30
N ASP A 19 11.04 16.53 15.22
CA ASP A 19 12.24 17.37 15.20
C ASP A 19 11.98 18.71 14.50
N GLU A 20 12.72 19.72 14.90
CA GLU A 20 12.88 20.96 14.13
C GLU A 20 14.01 20.78 13.10
N VAL A 21 13.67 20.88 11.82
CA VAL A 21 14.62 20.72 10.71
C VAL A 21 14.61 21.95 9.80
N PRO A 22 15.70 22.21 9.05
CA PRO A 22 15.72 23.30 8.07
C PRO A 22 14.64 23.13 6.99
N MET A 23 14.17 24.26 6.45
CA MET A 23 13.25 24.28 5.31
C MET A 23 13.94 23.66 4.07
N PRO A 24 13.38 22.60 3.44
CA PRO A 24 14.00 21.98 2.30
C PRO A 24 13.84 22.84 1.03
N VAL A 25 14.87 22.84 0.19
CA VAL A 25 14.90 23.58 -1.07
C VAL A 25 14.79 22.59 -2.24
N PRO A 26 13.82 22.76 -3.16
CA PRO A 26 13.65 21.86 -4.28
C PRO A 26 14.78 22.05 -5.32
N GLY A 27 15.41 20.93 -5.72
CA GLY A 27 16.37 20.87 -6.82
C GLY A 27 15.67 20.74 -8.20
N PRO A 28 16.44 20.66 -9.29
CA PRO A 28 15.89 20.53 -10.65
C PRO A 28 14.91 19.35 -10.78
N GLY A 29 13.72 19.60 -11.34
CA GLY A 29 12.68 18.61 -11.52
C GLY A 29 11.88 18.27 -10.25
N GLN A 30 12.19 18.92 -9.12
CA GLN A 30 11.50 18.73 -7.84
C GLN A 30 10.54 19.88 -7.54
N VAL A 31 9.57 19.57 -6.67
CA VAL A 31 8.65 20.53 -6.07
C VAL A 31 8.73 20.47 -4.56
N ARG A 32 8.57 21.61 -3.89
CA ARG A 32 8.30 21.67 -2.46
C ARG A 32 6.81 21.76 -2.24
N VAL A 33 6.29 20.84 -1.44
CA VAL A 33 4.88 20.73 -1.11
C VAL A 33 4.68 21.08 0.34
N ARG A 34 3.83 22.06 0.64
CA ARG A 34 3.30 22.28 1.98
C ARG A 34 2.28 21.20 2.24
N MET A 35 2.59 20.28 3.15
CA MET A 35 1.76 19.14 3.45
C MET A 35 0.55 19.55 4.26
N LEU A 36 -0.62 19.02 3.90
CA LEU A 36 -1.89 19.22 4.61
C LEU A 36 -2.22 18.00 5.48
N MET A 37 -2.17 16.81 4.89
CA MET A 37 -2.59 15.58 5.55
C MET A 37 -1.84 14.38 5.00
N SER A 38 -1.63 13.37 5.87
CA SER A 38 -1.00 12.09 5.51
C SER A 38 -1.66 10.94 6.27
N PRO A 39 -1.90 9.77 5.66
CA PRO A 39 -2.37 8.59 6.38
C PRO A 39 -1.22 7.91 7.14
N VAL A 40 -1.59 7.14 8.16
CA VAL A 40 -0.69 6.17 8.79
C VAL A 40 -0.93 4.80 8.16
N ASN A 41 0.06 4.31 7.42
CA ASN A 41 0.03 2.99 6.79
C ASN A 41 0.83 1.97 7.64
N PRO A 42 0.50 0.66 7.60
CA PRO A 42 1.31 -0.37 8.26
C PRO A 42 2.78 -0.33 7.83
N SER A 43 3.04 0.03 6.57
CA SER A 43 4.40 0.18 6.04
C SER A 43 5.22 1.27 6.74
N ASP A 44 4.59 2.33 7.24
CA ASP A 44 5.31 3.38 7.97
C ASP A 44 5.92 2.82 9.26
N PHE A 45 5.18 1.97 9.98
CA PHE A 45 5.70 1.30 11.16
C PHE A 45 6.74 0.21 10.82
N HIS A 46 6.60 -0.45 9.67
CA HIS A 46 7.66 -1.37 9.19
C HIS A 46 8.98 -0.64 8.91
N PHE A 47 8.95 0.63 8.50
CA PHE A 47 10.15 1.45 8.44
C PHE A 47 10.69 1.72 9.84
N VAL A 48 9.87 2.14 10.81
CA VAL A 48 10.28 2.34 12.21
C VAL A 48 11.00 1.11 12.76
N ARG A 49 10.48 -0.09 12.50
CA ARG A 49 11.03 -1.36 12.96
C ARG A 49 12.25 -1.85 12.16
N GLY A 50 12.61 -1.19 11.06
CA GLY A 50 13.71 -1.63 10.18
C GLY A 50 13.43 -2.94 9.42
N ILE A 51 12.16 -3.34 9.27
CA ILE A 51 11.80 -4.59 8.56
C ILE A 51 12.24 -4.52 7.10
N TYR A 52 11.99 -3.39 6.43
CA TYR A 52 12.44 -3.19 5.05
C TYR A 52 13.96 -3.17 4.92
N TYR A 53 14.68 -2.56 5.88
CA TYR A 53 16.13 -2.58 5.92
C TYR A 53 16.63 -4.02 5.95
N ARG A 54 16.20 -4.82 6.93
CA ARG A 54 16.60 -6.23 7.08
C ARG A 54 16.22 -7.09 5.88
N ALA A 55 15.06 -6.82 5.27
CA ALA A 55 14.64 -7.56 4.08
C ALA A 55 15.52 -7.25 2.87
N LEU A 56 15.79 -5.96 2.61
CA LEU A 56 16.61 -5.52 1.48
C LEU A 56 18.08 -5.93 1.61
N GLU A 57 18.61 -5.97 2.84
CA GLU A 57 19.99 -6.39 3.09
C GLU A 57 20.23 -7.86 2.72
N ARG A 58 19.23 -8.73 2.94
CA ARG A 58 19.34 -10.17 2.70
C ARG A 58 19.17 -10.60 1.25
N VAL A 59 18.53 -9.78 0.41
CA VAL A 59 18.12 -10.22 -0.93
C VAL A 59 19.11 -9.80 -2.01
N ILE A 60 19.47 -10.73 -2.87
CA ILE A 60 20.43 -10.50 -3.95
C ILE A 60 19.95 -9.44 -4.95
N TRP A 61 18.63 -9.28 -5.14
CA TRP A 61 18.09 -8.27 -6.06
C TRP A 61 18.38 -6.83 -5.61
N ASN A 62 18.84 -6.58 -4.38
CA ASN A 62 19.33 -5.26 -3.98
C ASN A 62 20.56 -4.81 -4.78
N GLN A 63 21.20 -5.71 -5.50
CA GLN A 63 22.25 -5.42 -6.48
C GLN A 63 21.70 -5.22 -7.91
N ALA A 64 20.35 -5.24 -8.08
CA ALA A 64 19.75 -5.05 -9.38
C ALA A 64 19.89 -3.59 -9.85
N ARG A 65 20.15 -3.43 -11.14
CA ARG A 65 20.12 -2.15 -11.84
C ARG A 65 19.39 -2.29 -13.18
N THR A 66 18.85 -1.22 -13.67
CA THR A 66 18.28 -1.18 -15.01
C THR A 66 19.40 -0.78 -15.99
N ALA A 67 19.65 -1.63 -16.98
CA ALA A 67 20.57 -1.33 -18.07
C ALA A 67 19.97 -0.26 -19.02
N SER A 68 20.80 0.33 -19.88
CA SER A 68 20.36 1.37 -20.84
C SER A 68 19.29 0.89 -21.84
N ASP A 69 19.21 -0.41 -22.07
CA ASP A 69 18.18 -1.05 -22.90
C ASP A 69 16.91 -1.46 -22.12
N GLY A 70 16.78 -1.05 -20.85
CA GLY A 70 15.63 -1.34 -19.99
C GLY A 70 15.65 -2.70 -19.32
N ARG A 71 16.65 -3.55 -19.56
CA ARG A 71 16.75 -4.85 -18.90
C ARG A 71 17.23 -4.69 -17.46
N VAL A 72 16.65 -5.48 -16.57
CA VAL A 72 17.15 -5.61 -15.19
C VAL A 72 18.31 -6.61 -15.19
N CYS A 73 19.44 -6.20 -14.64
CA CYS A 73 20.62 -7.04 -14.47
C CYS A 73 21.15 -6.92 -13.02
N ILE A 74 21.88 -7.94 -12.57
CA ILE A 74 22.55 -7.94 -11.27
C ILE A 74 23.99 -7.44 -11.46
N ASP A 75 24.38 -6.49 -10.61
CA ASP A 75 25.75 -5.98 -10.51
C ASP A 75 26.30 -6.32 -9.12
N PRO A 76 27.11 -7.40 -8.98
CA PRO A 76 27.62 -7.86 -7.70
C PRO A 76 28.51 -6.84 -6.98
N GLY A 77 29.12 -5.91 -7.73
CA GLY A 77 29.97 -4.85 -7.19
C GLY A 77 29.19 -3.67 -6.61
N ARG A 78 27.86 -3.66 -6.75
CA ARG A 78 27.00 -2.54 -6.34
C ARG A 78 25.86 -3.03 -5.48
N ARG A 79 25.59 -2.31 -4.40
CA ARG A 79 24.32 -2.43 -3.65
C ARG A 79 23.58 -1.09 -3.73
N ASN A 80 22.25 -1.17 -3.86
CA ASN A 80 21.42 0.01 -3.71
C ASN A 80 21.45 0.45 -2.25
N GLU A 81 21.52 1.75 -2.04
CA GLU A 81 21.48 2.31 -0.69
C GLU A 81 20.14 1.99 -0.03
N ILE A 82 20.21 1.51 1.19
CA ILE A 82 19.04 1.24 2.03
C ILE A 82 18.99 2.34 3.08
N PRO A 83 17.87 3.07 3.19
CA PRO A 83 17.76 4.12 4.19
C PRO A 83 17.99 3.58 5.61
N VAL A 84 18.86 4.24 6.35
CA VAL A 84 19.10 4.00 7.78
C VAL A 84 18.71 5.24 8.59
N PRO A 85 18.21 5.08 9.82
CA PRO A 85 17.94 6.23 10.68
C PRO A 85 19.20 7.10 10.90
N PRO A 86 19.04 8.42 11.14
CA PRO A 86 17.77 9.12 11.29
C PRO A 86 17.13 9.51 9.96
N TYR A 87 15.80 9.32 9.83
CA TYR A 87 15.05 9.72 8.63
C TYR A 87 13.60 10.13 8.95
N THR A 88 13.00 10.88 8.02
CA THR A 88 11.58 11.29 8.08
C THR A 88 10.67 10.18 7.60
N LEU A 89 9.55 9.98 8.32
CA LEU A 89 8.51 8.99 8.01
C LEU A 89 7.45 9.54 7.04
N GLY A 90 6.55 8.67 6.59
CA GLY A 90 5.38 8.97 5.79
C GLY A 90 5.51 8.60 4.32
N GLY A 91 4.66 7.66 3.87
CA GLY A 91 4.70 7.09 2.53
C GLY A 91 3.86 7.83 1.48
N GLU A 92 2.80 8.51 1.89
CA GLU A 92 1.90 9.26 1.00
C GLU A 92 1.22 10.42 1.74
N GLY A 93 0.64 11.36 1.00
CA GLY A 93 -0.10 12.48 1.57
C GLY A 93 -0.65 13.42 0.51
N VAL A 94 -1.29 14.51 0.97
CA VAL A 94 -1.78 15.61 0.13
C VAL A 94 -1.20 16.92 0.62
N GLY A 95 -0.96 17.86 -0.32
CA GLY A 95 -0.47 19.19 0.01
C GLY A 95 -0.55 20.16 -1.17
N MET A 96 -0.10 21.38 -0.93
CA MET A 96 -0.04 22.47 -1.92
C MET A 96 1.40 22.67 -2.41
N VAL A 97 1.62 22.71 -3.72
CA VAL A 97 2.94 23.01 -4.28
C VAL A 97 3.23 24.51 -4.13
N GLU A 98 4.25 24.86 -3.34
CA GLU A 98 4.60 26.26 -3.05
C GLU A 98 5.92 26.71 -3.69
N ALA A 99 6.80 25.79 -4.09
CA ALA A 99 8.04 26.11 -4.75
C ALA A 99 8.46 25.01 -5.74
N THR A 100 9.28 25.37 -6.69
CA THR A 100 9.82 24.47 -7.71
C THR A 100 11.29 24.74 -7.99
N GLY A 101 12.09 23.69 -8.15
CA GLY A 101 13.46 23.77 -8.64
C GLY A 101 13.58 23.86 -10.17
N GLY A 102 12.46 24.09 -10.87
CA GLY A 102 12.42 24.20 -12.33
C GLY A 102 12.07 22.87 -13.04
N GLY A 103 12.04 22.92 -14.37
CA GLY A 103 11.58 21.80 -15.19
C GLY A 103 10.10 21.90 -15.55
N PHE A 104 9.73 21.36 -16.72
CA PHE A 104 8.38 21.52 -17.28
C PHE A 104 7.26 21.00 -16.36
N LEU A 105 7.40 19.78 -15.86
CA LEU A 105 6.38 19.16 -15.00
C LEU A 105 6.28 19.89 -13.65
N ALA A 106 7.41 20.21 -13.02
CA ALA A 106 7.45 20.91 -11.74
C ALA A 106 6.80 22.30 -11.83
N LYS A 107 7.11 23.07 -12.87
CA LYS A 107 6.47 24.38 -13.13
C LYS A 107 4.95 24.27 -13.32
N ARG A 108 4.49 23.19 -13.98
CA ARG A 108 3.05 22.96 -14.23
C ARG A 108 2.27 22.61 -12.96
N LEU A 109 2.96 22.11 -11.93
CA LEU A 109 2.36 21.78 -10.65
C LEU A 109 2.33 22.97 -9.67
N MET A 110 3.05 24.05 -9.94
CA MET A 110 3.09 25.23 -9.08
C MET A 110 1.70 25.76 -8.72
N GLY A 111 1.45 26.00 -7.45
CA GLY A 111 0.17 26.46 -6.90
C GLY A 111 -0.94 25.40 -6.93
N LYS A 112 -0.68 24.16 -7.33
CA LYS A 112 -1.69 23.10 -7.38
C LYS A 112 -1.71 22.29 -6.10
N ARG A 113 -2.92 21.80 -5.76
CA ARG A 113 -3.13 20.77 -4.76
C ARG A 113 -2.77 19.41 -5.38
N VAL A 114 -1.91 18.66 -4.69
CA VAL A 114 -1.34 17.42 -5.20
C VAL A 114 -1.40 16.30 -4.17
N ALA A 115 -1.76 15.10 -4.61
CA ALA A 115 -1.41 13.88 -3.90
C ALA A 115 0.04 13.53 -4.19
N VAL A 116 0.80 13.16 -3.17
CA VAL A 116 2.23 12.87 -3.28
C VAL A 116 2.56 11.49 -2.68
N ALA A 117 3.55 10.82 -3.28
CA ALA A 117 4.14 9.61 -2.75
C ALA A 117 5.60 9.86 -2.37
N GLY A 118 6.00 9.39 -1.20
CA GLY A 118 7.32 9.55 -0.62
C GLY A 118 7.80 8.30 0.09
N GLY A 119 8.53 8.49 1.14
CA GLY A 119 9.08 7.46 2.01
C GLY A 119 10.52 7.76 2.43
N PRO A 120 11.06 7.03 3.40
CA PRO A 120 12.43 7.22 3.85
C PRO A 120 13.44 7.24 2.70
N PRO A 121 14.49 8.09 2.80
CA PRO A 121 14.84 8.94 3.95
C PRO A 121 14.03 10.24 4.05
N ASN A 122 13.31 10.65 2.99
CA ASN A 122 12.59 11.92 2.89
C ASN A 122 11.07 11.68 2.85
N GLY A 123 10.52 11.22 3.96
CA GLY A 123 9.09 10.96 4.09
C GLY A 123 8.22 12.22 4.12
N LEU A 124 6.92 12.04 4.23
CA LEU A 124 5.93 13.10 4.06
C LEU A 124 5.29 13.57 5.37
N TRP A 125 5.65 12.98 6.53
CA TRP A 125 5.20 13.45 7.83
C TRP A 125 6.03 14.65 8.30
N GLN A 126 5.91 15.74 7.58
CA GLN A 126 6.60 17.00 7.84
C GLN A 126 5.82 18.17 7.23
N GLU A 127 6.04 19.39 7.71
CA GLU A 127 5.30 20.57 7.24
C GLU A 127 5.55 20.84 5.77
N PHE A 128 6.79 20.66 5.30
CA PHE A 128 7.17 20.86 3.89
C PHE A 128 8.03 19.69 3.41
N ALA A 129 7.60 19.04 2.34
CA ALA A 129 8.32 17.94 1.72
C ALA A 129 8.83 18.35 0.33
N VAL A 130 10.05 17.95 -0.01
CA VAL A 130 10.57 18.03 -1.38
C VAL A 130 10.45 16.67 -2.03
N VAL A 131 9.74 16.61 -3.15
CA VAL A 131 9.53 15.38 -3.92
C VAL A 131 9.85 15.61 -5.41
N ASP A 132 10.23 14.54 -6.10
CA ASP A 132 10.29 14.56 -7.56
C ASP A 132 8.88 14.87 -8.12
N ALA A 133 8.77 15.79 -9.05
CA ALA A 133 7.49 16.17 -9.64
C ALA A 133 6.72 14.99 -10.28
N LYS A 134 7.41 13.92 -10.66
CA LYS A 134 6.79 12.67 -11.15
C LYS A 134 6.05 11.88 -10.07
N ARG A 135 6.32 12.16 -8.79
CA ARG A 135 5.65 11.54 -7.64
C ARG A 135 4.49 12.38 -7.10
N ALA A 136 4.19 13.50 -7.75
CA ALA A 136 3.12 14.42 -7.40
C ALA A 136 2.04 14.40 -8.50
N VAL A 137 0.80 14.13 -8.12
CA VAL A 137 -0.36 14.06 -9.01
C VAL A 137 -1.37 15.10 -8.60
N ALA A 138 -1.71 16.05 -9.49
CA ALA A 138 -2.75 17.02 -9.21
C ALA A 138 -4.09 16.32 -8.98
N VAL A 139 -4.74 16.66 -7.88
CA VAL A 139 -6.03 16.13 -7.48
C VAL A 139 -7.12 17.17 -7.64
N ASP A 140 -8.36 16.70 -7.78
CA ASP A 140 -9.53 17.54 -7.91
C ASP A 140 -9.81 18.25 -6.58
N ASP A 141 -10.12 19.56 -6.63
CA ASP A 141 -10.36 20.37 -5.43
C ASP A 141 -11.62 19.91 -4.67
N SER A 142 -12.56 19.25 -5.33
CA SER A 142 -13.74 18.65 -4.70
C SER A 142 -13.47 17.38 -3.90
N LEU A 143 -12.30 16.75 -4.07
CA LEU A 143 -11.92 15.56 -3.32
C LEU A 143 -11.49 15.96 -1.90
N PRO A 144 -12.14 15.48 -0.81
CA PRO A 144 -11.72 15.77 0.56
C PRO A 144 -10.23 15.47 0.80
N ASP A 145 -9.57 16.23 1.70
CA ASP A 145 -8.14 16.05 1.98
C ASP A 145 -7.82 14.64 2.45
N GLU A 146 -8.69 14.03 3.23
CA GLU A 146 -8.54 12.66 3.70
C GLU A 146 -8.46 11.67 2.53
N GLN A 147 -9.33 11.84 1.54
CA GLN A 147 -9.34 10.96 0.36
C GLN A 147 -8.18 11.26 -0.58
N ALA A 148 -7.82 12.53 -0.72
CA ALA A 148 -6.69 12.96 -1.53
C ALA A 148 -5.35 12.50 -0.96
N ALA A 149 -5.19 12.48 0.37
CA ALA A 149 -4.00 11.99 1.04
C ALA A 149 -3.77 10.48 0.84
N MET A 150 -4.82 9.71 0.58
CA MET A 150 -4.79 8.25 0.35
C MET A 150 -4.90 7.87 -1.14
N TYR A 151 -4.70 8.82 -2.04
CA TYR A 151 -5.01 8.66 -3.47
C TYR A 151 -4.05 7.74 -4.23
N LEU A 152 -2.81 7.61 -3.78
CA LEU A 152 -1.76 6.97 -4.59
C LEU A 152 -1.48 5.51 -4.21
N ILE A 153 -1.20 5.20 -2.95
CA ILE A 153 -0.66 3.87 -2.60
C ILE A 153 -1.73 2.79 -2.69
N ASN A 154 -2.78 2.88 -1.90
CA ASN A 154 -3.80 1.82 -1.86
C ASN A 154 -4.62 1.72 -3.16
N PRO A 155 -5.11 2.82 -3.77
CA PRO A 155 -5.85 2.76 -5.03
C PRO A 155 -5.05 2.18 -6.18
N ILE A 156 -3.80 2.64 -6.36
CA ILE A 156 -2.93 2.13 -7.43
C ILE A 156 -2.59 0.66 -7.17
N SER A 157 -2.23 0.29 -5.93
CA SER A 157 -1.89 -1.09 -5.57
C SER A 157 -3.06 -2.04 -5.83
N ALA A 158 -4.27 -1.70 -5.36
CA ALA A 158 -5.47 -2.50 -5.57
C ALA A 158 -5.76 -2.68 -7.07
N TYR A 159 -5.75 -1.58 -7.83
CA TYR A 159 -6.00 -1.63 -9.26
C TYR A 159 -4.95 -2.48 -9.99
N VAL A 160 -3.68 -2.23 -9.71
CA VAL A 160 -2.57 -2.93 -10.38
C VAL A 160 -2.58 -4.42 -10.06
N MET A 161 -2.73 -4.82 -8.81
CA MET A 161 -2.77 -6.23 -8.44
C MET A 161 -3.94 -6.96 -9.11
N VAL A 162 -5.14 -6.36 -9.09
CA VAL A 162 -6.34 -7.01 -9.66
C VAL A 162 -6.34 -6.99 -11.18
N ARG A 163 -5.96 -5.87 -11.84
CA ARG A 163 -6.17 -5.66 -13.27
C ARG A 163 -4.93 -5.84 -14.14
N GLU A 164 -3.73 -5.64 -13.58
CA GLU A 164 -2.49 -5.71 -14.34
C GLU A 164 -1.66 -6.95 -14.01
N VAL A 165 -1.61 -7.35 -12.75
CA VAL A 165 -0.85 -8.51 -12.28
C VAL A 165 -1.69 -9.79 -12.41
N LEU A 166 -2.74 -9.91 -11.61
CA LEU A 166 -3.61 -11.11 -11.62
C LEU A 166 -4.51 -11.15 -12.85
N LYS A 167 -4.94 -10.00 -13.37
CA LYS A 167 -5.89 -9.85 -14.49
C LYS A 167 -7.17 -10.66 -14.27
N VAL A 168 -7.74 -10.50 -13.05
CA VAL A 168 -8.87 -11.29 -12.59
C VAL A 168 -10.04 -11.20 -13.56
N PRO A 169 -10.48 -12.33 -14.18
CA PRO A 169 -11.61 -12.35 -15.10
C PRO A 169 -12.96 -12.23 -14.38
N ARG A 170 -14.01 -12.00 -15.15
CA ARG A 170 -15.39 -12.13 -14.62
C ARG A 170 -15.63 -13.56 -14.14
N ASP A 171 -16.54 -13.69 -13.18
CA ASP A 171 -17.01 -14.95 -12.60
C ASP A 171 -15.94 -15.81 -11.89
N SER A 172 -14.68 -15.30 -11.82
CA SER A 172 -13.58 -15.95 -11.08
C SER A 172 -13.66 -15.63 -9.60
N TRP A 173 -13.18 -16.55 -8.76
CA TRP A 173 -13.03 -16.34 -7.33
C TRP A 173 -11.70 -15.68 -6.98
N LEU A 174 -11.76 -14.53 -6.28
CA LEU A 174 -10.62 -13.84 -5.70
C LEU A 174 -10.72 -13.87 -4.17
N LEU A 175 -9.81 -14.58 -3.52
CA LEU A 175 -9.67 -14.58 -2.06
C LEU A 175 -8.80 -13.40 -1.64
N VAL A 176 -9.25 -12.66 -0.61
CA VAL A 176 -8.54 -11.46 -0.11
C VAL A 176 -8.38 -11.55 1.40
N THR A 177 -7.14 -11.59 1.89
CA THR A 177 -6.88 -11.53 3.34
C THR A 177 -6.90 -10.08 3.83
N ALA A 178 -7.07 -9.90 5.14
CA ALA A 178 -7.27 -8.58 5.76
C ALA A 178 -8.31 -7.74 5.01
N ALA A 179 -9.39 -8.38 4.54
CA ALA A 179 -10.40 -7.78 3.68
C ALA A 179 -11.10 -6.55 4.29
N GLY A 180 -11.10 -6.42 5.61
CA GLY A 180 -11.59 -5.22 6.34
C GLY A 180 -10.69 -3.99 6.19
N SER A 181 -9.49 -4.10 5.60
CA SER A 181 -8.61 -2.97 5.34
C SER A 181 -9.15 -2.07 4.21
N ALA A 182 -8.63 -0.83 4.13
CA ALA A 182 -8.98 0.09 3.05
C ALA A 182 -8.74 -0.51 1.65
N LEU A 183 -7.62 -1.21 1.46
CA LEU A 183 -7.31 -1.91 0.21
C LEU A 183 -8.27 -3.08 -0.03
N GLY A 184 -8.52 -3.91 0.99
CA GLY A 184 -9.44 -5.04 0.88
C GLY A 184 -10.86 -4.62 0.50
N LYS A 185 -11.42 -3.60 1.17
CA LYS A 185 -12.73 -3.02 0.84
C LYS A 185 -12.78 -2.47 -0.60
N SER A 186 -11.68 -1.88 -1.07
CA SER A 186 -11.56 -1.42 -2.47
C SER A 186 -11.62 -2.59 -3.45
N VAL A 187 -10.97 -3.70 -3.15
CA VAL A 187 -11.00 -4.92 -3.99
C VAL A 187 -12.41 -5.51 -4.03
N VAL A 188 -13.16 -5.52 -2.92
CA VAL A 188 -14.57 -5.96 -2.89
C VAL A 188 -15.44 -5.12 -3.82
N ARG A 189 -15.32 -3.77 -3.75
CA ARG A 189 -16.05 -2.87 -4.66
C ARG A 189 -15.65 -3.07 -6.12
N MET A 190 -14.36 -3.37 -6.38
CA MET A 190 -13.89 -3.73 -7.73
C MET A 190 -14.51 -5.05 -8.20
N GLY A 191 -14.68 -6.06 -7.31
CA GLY A 191 -15.36 -7.31 -7.63
C GLY A 191 -16.75 -7.07 -8.17
N LYS A 192 -17.54 -6.29 -7.45
CA LYS A 192 -18.88 -5.90 -7.89
C LYS A 192 -18.88 -5.16 -9.23
N LEU A 193 -17.92 -4.25 -9.45
CA LEU A 193 -17.84 -3.46 -10.67
C LEU A 193 -17.38 -4.28 -11.89
N TYR A 194 -16.38 -5.15 -11.70
CA TYR A 194 -15.80 -5.95 -12.79
C TYR A 194 -16.41 -7.34 -12.95
N GLY A 195 -17.28 -7.76 -12.01
CA GLY A 195 -18.03 -9.00 -12.08
C GLY A 195 -17.23 -10.24 -11.66
N PHE A 196 -16.17 -10.11 -10.88
CA PHE A 196 -15.53 -11.25 -10.22
C PHE A 196 -16.05 -11.41 -8.79
N ARG A 197 -16.04 -12.64 -8.30
CA ARG A 197 -16.53 -12.98 -6.95
C ARG A 197 -15.42 -12.85 -5.92
N THR A 198 -15.76 -12.38 -4.71
CA THR A 198 -14.79 -12.15 -3.64
C THR A 198 -15.04 -13.04 -2.43
N ILE A 199 -13.97 -13.70 -1.95
CA ILE A 199 -13.93 -14.37 -0.65
C ILE A 199 -13.09 -13.49 0.27
N CYS A 200 -13.76 -12.86 1.23
CA CYS A 200 -13.14 -11.93 2.17
C CYS A 200 -12.73 -12.69 3.43
N VAL A 201 -11.43 -12.70 3.71
CA VAL A 201 -10.89 -13.32 4.93
C VAL A 201 -10.62 -12.24 5.96
N VAL A 202 -11.26 -12.37 7.11
CA VAL A 202 -11.11 -11.48 8.27
C VAL A 202 -10.80 -12.31 9.50
N ARG A 203 -10.14 -11.70 10.50
CA ARG A 203 -9.87 -12.41 11.75
C ARG A 203 -11.15 -12.64 12.56
N SER A 204 -11.97 -11.60 12.69
CA SER A 204 -13.18 -11.60 13.53
C SER A 204 -14.35 -10.87 12.86
N ALA A 205 -15.53 -10.91 13.49
CA ALA A 205 -16.79 -10.38 12.96
C ALA A 205 -16.82 -8.85 12.72
N ALA A 206 -15.86 -8.09 13.22
CA ALA A 206 -15.93 -6.62 13.24
C ALA A 206 -16.22 -5.96 11.88
N ASN A 207 -15.79 -6.59 10.77
CA ASN A 207 -15.97 -6.07 9.41
C ASN A 207 -16.97 -6.89 8.56
N THR A 208 -17.55 -7.96 9.10
CA THR A 208 -18.35 -8.91 8.30
C THR A 208 -19.58 -8.26 7.67
N ALA A 209 -20.38 -7.54 8.47
CA ALA A 209 -21.59 -6.87 7.99
C ALA A 209 -21.28 -5.79 6.94
N GLU A 210 -20.20 -5.04 7.12
CA GLU A 210 -19.77 -4.02 6.17
C GLU A 210 -19.30 -4.64 4.84
N LEU A 211 -18.48 -5.68 4.88
CA LEU A 211 -18.01 -6.38 3.68
C LEU A 211 -19.17 -6.98 2.89
N ALA A 212 -20.15 -7.59 3.55
CA ALA A 212 -21.37 -8.09 2.92
C ALA A 212 -22.15 -6.95 2.23
N ARG A 213 -22.33 -5.79 2.92
CA ARG A 213 -22.97 -4.60 2.34
C ARG A 213 -22.22 -4.03 1.14
N LEU A 214 -20.88 -4.11 1.14
CA LEU A 214 -20.04 -3.70 0.02
C LEU A 214 -20.11 -4.64 -1.17
N GLY A 215 -20.68 -5.84 -1.00
CA GLY A 215 -20.91 -6.83 -2.06
C GLY A 215 -19.91 -7.97 -2.08
N ALA A 216 -19.31 -8.31 -0.92
CA ALA A 216 -18.55 -9.56 -0.79
C ALA A 216 -19.47 -10.77 -1.00
N ASP A 217 -19.01 -11.75 -1.78
CA ASP A 217 -19.77 -12.97 -2.07
C ASP A 217 -19.65 -13.98 -0.93
N ALA A 218 -18.54 -13.99 -0.21
CA ALA A 218 -18.34 -14.74 1.02
C ALA A 218 -17.45 -13.95 1.99
N VAL A 219 -17.73 -14.06 3.30
CA VAL A 219 -16.89 -13.51 4.37
C VAL A 219 -16.58 -14.63 5.35
N ILE A 220 -15.30 -14.91 5.59
CA ILE A 220 -14.82 -16.00 6.44
C ILE A 220 -14.08 -15.40 7.64
N GLU A 221 -14.53 -15.75 8.85
CA GLU A 221 -13.93 -15.37 10.12
C GLU A 221 -12.98 -16.48 10.58
N THR A 222 -11.68 -16.26 10.52
CA THR A 222 -10.67 -17.30 10.83
C THR A 222 -10.58 -17.65 12.31
N ASP A 223 -11.11 -16.82 13.21
CA ASP A 223 -11.22 -17.15 14.64
C ASP A 223 -12.29 -18.23 14.91
N LYS A 224 -13.23 -18.45 13.97
CA LYS A 224 -14.37 -19.36 14.16
C LYS A 224 -14.39 -20.52 13.19
N HIS A 225 -13.82 -20.35 12.01
CA HIS A 225 -14.01 -21.28 10.89
C HIS A 225 -12.67 -21.72 10.30
N ASP A 226 -12.63 -22.97 9.86
CA ASP A 226 -11.53 -23.48 9.04
C ASP A 226 -11.60 -22.84 7.65
N LEU A 227 -10.52 -22.12 7.25
CA LEU A 227 -10.47 -21.39 6.00
C LEU A 227 -10.66 -22.30 4.78
N PHE A 228 -10.00 -23.47 4.77
CA PHE A 228 -10.06 -24.40 3.66
C PHE A 228 -11.47 -24.95 3.45
N ALA A 229 -12.12 -25.39 4.52
CA ALA A 229 -13.48 -25.91 4.47
C ALA A 229 -14.48 -24.87 3.94
N GLU A 230 -14.37 -23.62 4.42
CA GLU A 230 -15.28 -22.55 4.00
C GLU A 230 -15.04 -22.11 2.54
N VAL A 231 -13.77 -22.06 2.10
CA VAL A 231 -13.45 -21.76 0.69
C VAL A 231 -13.93 -22.89 -0.22
N ALA A 232 -13.74 -24.16 0.17
CA ALA A 232 -14.26 -25.30 -0.58
C ALA A 232 -15.78 -25.22 -0.71
N ARG A 233 -16.49 -24.88 0.38
CA ARG A 233 -17.95 -24.70 0.36
C ARG A 233 -18.37 -23.55 -0.59
N ALA A 234 -17.74 -22.38 -0.48
CA ALA A 234 -18.08 -21.21 -1.29
C ALA A 234 -17.83 -21.42 -2.78
N THR A 235 -16.79 -22.19 -3.13
CA THR A 235 -16.36 -22.43 -4.50
C THR A 235 -16.87 -23.75 -5.09
N ALA A 236 -17.77 -24.46 -4.38
CA ALA A 236 -18.23 -25.81 -4.76
C ALA A 236 -17.06 -26.79 -5.04
N GLY A 237 -16.02 -26.75 -4.21
CA GLY A 237 -14.85 -27.61 -4.28
C GLY A 237 -13.78 -27.19 -5.30
N GLN A 238 -13.98 -26.11 -6.06
CA GLN A 238 -13.04 -25.67 -7.10
C GLN A 238 -11.81 -24.92 -6.54
N GLY A 239 -11.91 -24.39 -5.31
CA GLY A 239 -10.90 -23.51 -4.74
C GLY A 239 -10.87 -22.10 -5.36
N ALA A 240 -10.06 -21.21 -4.81
CA ALA A 240 -9.91 -19.86 -5.30
C ALA A 240 -8.97 -19.81 -6.51
N SER A 241 -9.41 -19.25 -7.63
CA SER A 241 -8.57 -19.10 -8.83
C SER A 241 -7.50 -18.02 -8.63
N TYR A 242 -7.78 -17.03 -7.78
CA TYR A 242 -6.90 -15.92 -7.45
C TYR A 242 -6.91 -15.64 -5.95
N ALA A 243 -5.78 -15.19 -5.42
CA ALA A 243 -5.70 -14.74 -4.05
C ALA A 243 -4.78 -13.53 -3.92
N MET A 244 -5.05 -12.68 -2.93
CA MET A 244 -4.24 -11.55 -2.52
C MET A 244 -4.01 -11.63 -1.02
N ASP A 245 -2.74 -11.67 -0.60
CA ASP A 245 -2.40 -11.74 0.81
C ASP A 245 -1.38 -10.67 1.23
N CYS A 246 -1.69 -9.99 2.34
CA CYS A 246 -0.81 -9.05 3.00
C CYS A 246 -0.46 -9.44 4.44
N VAL A 247 -0.93 -10.58 4.89
CA VAL A 247 -0.77 -10.98 6.30
C VAL A 247 0.55 -11.72 6.52
N GLY A 248 0.81 -12.75 5.74
CA GLY A 248 2.00 -13.58 5.96
C GLY A 248 1.77 -14.74 6.93
N GLY A 249 2.84 -15.43 7.29
CA GLY A 249 2.86 -16.50 8.29
C GLY A 249 1.91 -17.65 7.97
N LYS A 250 1.31 -18.23 9.01
CA LYS A 250 0.39 -19.37 8.90
C LYS A 250 -0.78 -19.09 7.95
N LEU A 251 -1.34 -17.88 7.97
CA LEU A 251 -2.50 -17.57 7.11
C LEU A 251 -2.13 -17.66 5.63
N THR A 252 -0.94 -17.27 5.22
CA THR A 252 -0.49 -17.43 3.82
C THR A 252 -0.46 -18.91 3.42
N ALA A 253 0.02 -19.82 4.30
CA ALA A 253 0.01 -21.25 4.04
C ALA A 253 -1.42 -21.79 3.89
N ASP A 254 -2.32 -21.36 4.76
CA ASP A 254 -3.75 -21.72 4.68
C ASP A 254 -4.39 -21.18 3.38
N VAL A 255 -4.03 -19.97 2.93
CA VAL A 255 -4.49 -19.41 1.64
C VAL A 255 -3.98 -20.22 0.45
N VAL A 256 -2.72 -20.68 0.48
CA VAL A 256 -2.18 -21.55 -0.58
C VAL A 256 -2.97 -22.86 -0.70
N ARG A 257 -3.33 -23.49 0.41
CA ARG A 257 -4.21 -24.67 0.43
C ARG A 257 -5.59 -24.43 -0.17
N CYS A 258 -6.06 -23.19 -0.14
CA CYS A 258 -7.36 -22.80 -0.71
C CYS A 258 -7.32 -22.52 -2.21
N LEU A 259 -6.14 -22.54 -2.85
CA LEU A 259 -6.03 -22.28 -4.29
C LEU A 259 -6.56 -23.48 -5.09
N GLY A 260 -7.33 -23.18 -6.13
CA GLY A 260 -7.75 -24.14 -7.13
C GLY A 260 -6.66 -24.47 -8.15
N LEU A 261 -6.99 -25.32 -9.11
CA LEU A 261 -6.07 -25.69 -10.19
C LEU A 261 -5.60 -24.44 -10.96
N TYR A 262 -4.28 -24.29 -11.13
CA TYR A 262 -3.60 -23.12 -11.71
C TYR A 262 -3.85 -21.83 -10.90
N GLY A 263 -4.24 -21.92 -9.64
CA GLY A 263 -4.49 -20.77 -8.78
C GLY A 263 -3.28 -19.85 -8.66
N ARG A 264 -3.53 -18.54 -8.51
CA ARG A 264 -2.47 -17.52 -8.41
C ARG A 264 -2.63 -16.70 -7.15
N LEU A 265 -1.57 -16.62 -6.36
CA LEU A 265 -1.49 -15.81 -5.14
C LEU A 265 -0.51 -14.66 -5.32
N VAL A 266 -0.95 -13.43 -5.04
CA VAL A 266 -0.07 -12.25 -4.90
C VAL A 266 0.17 -11.95 -3.43
N LEU A 267 1.44 -11.94 -3.03
CA LEU A 267 1.90 -11.50 -1.70
C LEU A 267 2.31 -10.02 -1.79
N TYR A 268 1.68 -9.16 -0.98
CA TYR A 268 1.94 -7.71 -1.04
C TYR A 268 2.16 -7.04 0.33
N GLY A 269 2.26 -7.84 1.40
CA GLY A 269 2.52 -7.38 2.76
C GLY A 269 2.96 -8.51 3.68
N THR A 270 3.37 -8.15 4.89
CA THR A 270 3.88 -9.06 5.92
C THR A 270 3.42 -8.64 7.30
N MET A 271 2.09 -8.45 7.49
CA MET A 271 1.52 -7.93 8.75
C MET A 271 1.79 -8.85 9.95
N ALA A 272 1.88 -10.17 9.74
CA ALA A 272 2.16 -11.14 10.79
C ALA A 272 3.65 -11.21 11.17
N ASP A 273 4.53 -10.64 10.36
CA ASP A 273 6.00 -10.61 10.56
C ASP A 273 6.58 -11.99 10.94
N SER A 274 6.05 -13.06 10.36
CA SER A 274 6.46 -14.43 10.62
C SER A 274 6.70 -15.19 9.32
N PRO A 275 7.62 -16.18 9.32
CA PRO A 275 7.86 -17.04 8.17
C PRO A 275 6.58 -17.79 7.74
N VAL A 276 6.52 -18.12 6.45
CA VAL A 276 5.48 -18.99 5.89
C VAL A 276 5.99 -20.42 5.91
N ASP A 277 5.31 -21.27 6.66
CA ASP A 277 5.57 -22.72 6.66
C ASP A 277 4.59 -23.37 5.67
N LEU A 278 5.11 -23.71 4.50
CA LEU A 278 4.34 -24.17 3.36
C LEU A 278 4.58 -25.65 3.07
N GLU A 279 3.52 -26.45 3.07
CA GLU A 279 3.58 -27.79 2.49
C GLU A 279 3.71 -27.69 0.95
N VAL A 280 4.85 -28.12 0.43
CA VAL A 280 5.20 -27.93 -1.00
C VAL A 280 4.17 -28.59 -1.95
N ARG A 281 3.53 -29.69 -1.52
CA ARG A 281 2.51 -30.36 -2.32
C ARG A 281 1.25 -29.51 -2.52
N ASP A 282 0.93 -28.62 -1.58
CA ASP A 282 -0.19 -27.68 -1.72
C ASP A 282 0.03 -26.67 -2.86
N LEU A 283 1.28 -26.49 -3.27
CA LEU A 283 1.64 -25.67 -4.43
C LEU A 283 1.80 -26.51 -5.71
N MET A 284 2.45 -27.68 -5.58
CA MET A 284 2.80 -28.53 -6.73
C MET A 284 1.56 -29.19 -7.36
N MET A 285 0.67 -29.76 -6.52
CA MET A 285 -0.45 -30.57 -7.03
C MET A 285 -1.49 -29.73 -7.81
N PRO A 286 -1.88 -28.53 -7.35
CA PRO A 286 -2.78 -27.67 -8.12
C PRO A 286 -2.05 -26.86 -9.19
N LEU A 287 -0.72 -27.02 -9.38
CA LEU A 287 0.10 -26.20 -10.29
C LEU A 287 -0.04 -24.69 -10.00
N ALA A 288 -0.20 -24.34 -8.73
CA ALA A 288 -0.43 -22.99 -8.29
C ALA A 288 0.86 -22.13 -8.40
N ARG A 289 0.68 -20.81 -8.36
CA ARG A 289 1.78 -19.85 -8.47
C ARG A 289 1.68 -18.82 -7.36
N ILE A 290 2.84 -18.50 -6.76
CA ILE A 290 2.98 -17.41 -5.81
C ILE A 290 3.88 -16.35 -6.43
N GLU A 291 3.44 -15.10 -6.40
CA GLU A 291 4.20 -13.97 -6.91
C GLU A 291 4.19 -12.82 -5.90
N GLY A 292 5.33 -12.13 -5.75
CA GLY A 292 5.46 -10.97 -4.89
C GLY A 292 5.05 -9.69 -5.62
N PHE A 293 4.44 -8.75 -4.89
CA PHE A 293 4.13 -7.42 -5.39
C PHE A 293 4.60 -6.34 -4.41
N TYR A 294 5.37 -5.40 -4.91
CA TYR A 294 5.74 -4.17 -4.22
C TYR A 294 5.62 -2.99 -5.19
N LEU A 295 4.71 -2.05 -4.89
CA LEU A 295 4.38 -0.94 -5.80
C LEU A 295 5.61 -0.11 -6.17
N GLY A 296 6.50 0.15 -5.19
CA GLY A 296 7.72 0.91 -5.38
C GLY A 296 8.69 0.29 -6.39
N ASN A 297 8.69 -1.04 -6.52
CA ASN A 297 9.47 -1.75 -7.53
C ASN A 297 8.69 -1.95 -8.84
N TRP A 298 7.37 -2.11 -8.76
CA TRP A 298 6.56 -2.33 -9.96
C TRP A 298 6.53 -1.08 -10.87
N MET A 299 6.30 0.11 -10.28
CA MET A 299 6.13 1.35 -11.06
C MET A 299 7.34 1.74 -11.93
N PRO A 300 8.59 1.73 -11.43
CA PRO A 300 9.76 2.12 -12.22
C PRO A 300 10.00 1.25 -13.45
N HIS A 301 9.48 0.02 -13.47
CA HIS A 301 9.64 -0.92 -14.57
C HIS A 301 8.51 -0.82 -15.60
N GLN A 302 7.59 0.13 -15.46
CA GLN A 302 6.50 0.31 -16.41
C GLN A 302 6.76 1.47 -17.37
N SER A 303 6.23 1.36 -18.59
CA SER A 303 6.29 2.48 -19.53
C SER A 303 5.45 3.68 -19.06
N PRO A 304 5.82 4.91 -19.40
CA PRO A 304 5.03 6.10 -19.05
C PRO A 304 3.57 6.04 -19.52
N LEU A 305 3.32 5.45 -20.69
CA LEU A 305 1.96 5.29 -21.23
C LEU A 305 1.13 4.34 -20.36
N LYS A 306 1.75 3.24 -19.86
CA LYS A 306 1.08 2.32 -18.96
C LYS A 306 0.74 2.98 -17.63
N LEU A 307 1.68 3.71 -17.04
CA LEU A 307 1.44 4.44 -15.80
C LEU A 307 0.34 5.49 -15.96
N LEU A 308 0.31 6.20 -17.09
CA LEU A 308 -0.76 7.15 -17.39
C LEU A 308 -2.12 6.44 -17.51
N GLY A 309 -2.17 5.25 -18.12
CA GLY A 309 -3.37 4.40 -18.18
C GLY A 309 -3.88 4.00 -16.80
N VAL A 310 -2.97 3.56 -15.91
CA VAL A 310 -3.28 3.22 -14.53
C VAL A 310 -3.83 4.43 -13.77
N LEU A 311 -3.17 5.59 -13.86
CA LEU A 311 -3.63 6.81 -13.19
C LEU A 311 -5.01 7.28 -13.67
N ARG A 312 -5.29 7.18 -14.98
CA ARG A 312 -6.63 7.49 -15.53
C ARG A 312 -7.70 6.54 -15.00
N ALA A 313 -7.39 5.24 -14.93
CA ALA A 313 -8.31 4.26 -14.37
C ALA A 313 -8.58 4.50 -12.88
N VAL A 314 -7.53 4.75 -12.09
CA VAL A 314 -7.64 5.10 -10.68
C VAL A 314 -8.47 6.37 -10.48
N LYS A 315 -8.22 7.43 -11.25
CA LYS A 315 -9.03 8.67 -11.20
C LYS A 315 -10.52 8.39 -11.44
N LYS A 316 -10.84 7.61 -12.48
CA LYS A 316 -12.22 7.23 -12.79
C LYS A 316 -12.87 6.44 -11.65
N LEU A 317 -12.17 5.46 -11.10
CA LEU A 317 -12.68 4.62 -10.01
C LEU A 317 -12.83 5.39 -8.70
N THR A 318 -11.92 6.33 -8.41
CA THR A 318 -12.05 7.24 -7.25
C THR A 318 -13.30 8.09 -7.36
N ALA A 319 -13.58 8.67 -8.52
CA ALA A 319 -14.81 9.44 -8.78
C ALA A 319 -16.09 8.59 -8.64
N GLN A 320 -15.99 7.27 -8.82
CA GLN A 320 -17.08 6.31 -8.60
C GLN A 320 -17.18 5.81 -7.15
N GLY A 321 -16.33 6.29 -6.23
CA GLY A 321 -16.30 5.90 -4.83
C GLY A 321 -15.69 4.52 -4.56
N VAL A 322 -15.06 3.87 -5.56
CA VAL A 322 -14.47 2.53 -5.40
C VAL A 322 -13.37 2.53 -4.35
N PHE A 323 -12.58 3.59 -4.29
CA PHE A 323 -11.44 3.73 -3.36
C PHE A 323 -11.77 4.56 -2.12
N HIS A 324 -13.05 4.88 -1.89
CA HIS A 324 -13.45 5.59 -0.68
C HIS A 324 -13.00 4.83 0.57
N THR A 325 -12.33 5.54 1.47
CA THR A 325 -11.79 4.99 2.72
C THR A 325 -12.32 5.78 3.90
N GLU A 326 -12.92 5.09 4.85
CA GLU A 326 -13.38 5.68 6.11
C GLU A 326 -12.18 6.11 6.95
N VAL A 327 -12.30 7.25 7.61
CA VAL A 327 -11.31 7.76 8.56
C VAL A 327 -11.83 7.51 9.97
N SER A 328 -11.01 6.87 10.80
CA SER A 328 -11.36 6.61 12.20
C SER A 328 -10.94 7.75 13.12
N GLU A 329 -9.80 8.36 12.84
CA GLU A 329 -9.22 9.38 13.71
C GLU A 329 -8.28 10.28 12.91
N ILE A 330 -8.23 11.57 13.27
CA ILE A 330 -7.28 12.54 12.73
C ILE A 330 -6.54 13.18 13.90
N LEU A 331 -5.23 12.99 13.95
CA LEU A 331 -4.36 13.52 14.98
C LEU A 331 -3.43 14.59 14.41
N PRO A 332 -3.01 15.60 15.21
CA PRO A 332 -2.02 16.56 14.75
C PRO A 332 -0.64 15.90 14.54
N LEU A 333 0.21 16.53 13.73
CA LEU A 333 1.56 16.04 13.42
C LEU A 333 2.37 15.75 14.70
N ASP A 334 2.21 16.59 15.73
CA ASP A 334 2.92 16.46 17.01
C ASP A 334 2.53 15.20 17.80
N GLU A 335 1.43 14.55 17.43
CA GLU A 335 0.95 13.31 18.03
C GLU A 335 1.21 12.08 17.13
N ALA A 336 2.19 12.14 16.25
CA ALA A 336 2.47 11.06 15.30
C ALA A 336 2.74 9.70 15.97
N ALA A 337 3.43 9.68 17.11
CA ALA A 337 3.63 8.46 17.90
C ALA A 337 2.29 7.82 18.32
N LYS A 338 1.36 8.63 18.82
CA LYS A 338 0.00 8.17 19.18
C LYS A 338 -0.77 7.69 17.95
N ALA A 339 -0.63 8.40 16.81
CA ALA A 339 -1.28 8.00 15.56
C ALA A 339 -0.80 6.63 15.08
N VAL A 340 0.51 6.35 15.19
CA VAL A 340 1.07 5.04 14.90
C VAL A 340 0.52 4.00 15.86
N ALA A 341 0.55 4.22 17.16
CA ALA A 341 0.00 3.32 18.18
C ALA A 341 -1.50 3.03 17.93
N ALA A 342 -2.30 4.06 17.65
CA ALA A 342 -3.71 3.92 17.30
C ALA A 342 -3.90 3.08 16.03
N SER A 343 -3.02 3.23 15.04
CA SER A 343 -3.09 2.46 13.78
C SER A 343 -2.84 0.96 13.97
N LEU A 344 -2.17 0.56 15.03
CA LEU A 344 -1.84 -0.83 15.35
C LEU A 344 -2.96 -1.55 16.13
N ASN A 345 -3.96 -0.83 16.65
CA ASN A 345 -5.04 -1.41 17.46
C ASN A 345 -5.82 -2.45 16.66
N PRO A 346 -5.94 -3.70 17.17
CA PRO A 346 -6.75 -4.73 16.53
C PRO A 346 -8.23 -4.35 16.48
N GLY A 347 -8.90 -4.68 15.39
CA GLY A 347 -10.34 -4.43 15.23
C GLY A 347 -10.71 -2.97 14.88
N ARG A 348 -9.74 -2.08 14.72
CA ARG A 348 -9.99 -0.72 14.25
C ARG A 348 -10.70 -0.72 12.90
N THR A 349 -11.73 0.10 12.75
CA THR A 349 -12.39 0.40 11.49
C THR A 349 -11.94 1.78 11.01
N GLY A 350 -11.66 1.92 9.71
CA GLY A 350 -11.19 3.20 9.13
C GLY A 350 -9.68 3.42 9.27
N LYS A 351 -9.21 4.54 8.76
CA LYS A 351 -7.82 4.95 8.66
C LYS A 351 -7.47 6.00 9.70
N VAL A 352 -6.31 5.89 10.35
CA VAL A 352 -5.75 6.96 11.15
C VAL A 352 -4.99 7.92 10.25
N MET A 353 -5.18 9.22 10.44
CA MET A 353 -4.57 10.28 9.65
C MET A 353 -3.79 11.25 10.54
N LEU A 354 -2.78 11.87 9.96
CA LEU A 354 -2.06 13.02 10.52
C LEU A 354 -2.49 14.28 9.80
N ARG A 355 -2.98 15.28 10.56
CA ARG A 355 -3.14 16.65 10.08
C ARG A 355 -1.83 17.38 10.29
N ILE A 356 -1.22 17.85 9.19
CA ILE A 356 0.12 18.43 9.21
C ILE A 356 0.05 19.95 9.25
N SER A 357 -0.77 20.57 8.39
CA SER A 357 -1.06 22.00 8.48
C SER A 357 -2.54 22.26 8.29
N GLY A 358 -3.03 23.38 8.81
CA GLY A 358 -4.41 23.84 8.55
C GLY A 358 -4.58 24.27 7.10
N SER A 359 -5.75 23.99 6.51
CA SER A 359 -6.19 24.58 5.26
C SER A 359 -6.45 26.08 5.40
#